data_3973b342caeec21b471d169549fabf56
#
_entry.id   3973b342caeec21b471d169549fabf56
#
_cell.length_a   1.000
_cell.length_b   1.000
_cell.length_c   1.000
_cell.angle_alpha   90.00
_cell.angle_beta   90.00
_cell.angle_gamma   90.00
#
_symmetry.space_group_name_H-M   'P 1'
#
loop_
_entity.id
_entity.type
_entity.pdbx_description
1 polymer ?
#
loop_
_entity_poly.entity_id
_entity_poly.type
_entity_poly.pdbx_seq_one_letter_code
_entity_poly.pdbx_strand_id
1 'polypeptide(L)'
;MHRTRVLVVDAHAEVRAALAKVVERDPSLRLVGLASDFGGALEHAIREQPDVAIVGFKLHGGGPRLVRELRASCPNTRVVAFSVYEDRSAVFEMLQAGAIAYLVKGADASDIVRAVERATAGESTLSESVTSDVLHELADHLNRSRISEDVQRRRVAQVRQATQPGAIATVYQPIVELATGRTVGFEALSRFNLEPQQGPAAWFADAASVSLERELERAALESALAGFGRLPPDCFMAVNLGPEAALDDDMTTLLATHGPARTVVELTEHAQVSDYDALHAGLLELRAHGLRLAIDDAGAGYASLRHILNLKPDIIKADISLTALVDSDRGSRAMMSALVSFASEMGQLVIAEGIEHAETLTALKAIGVHYGQGYLLGRPQPLPAVGARVR
;
A
#
# COMPACT_ATOMS: atom_id res chain seq x y z
N MET A 1 0.38 30.48 -50.81
CA MET A 1 0.26 30.58 -49.34
C MET A 1 -0.08 29.17 -48.81
N HIS A 2 0.62 28.67 -47.81
CA HIS A 2 0.32 27.40 -47.16
C HIS A 2 -0.96 27.61 -46.30
N ARG A 3 -2.00 26.79 -46.50
CA ARG A 3 -3.21 26.85 -45.67
C ARG A 3 -3.05 25.96 -44.47
N THR A 4 -3.37 26.45 -43.27
CA THR A 4 -3.34 25.66 -42.03
C THR A 4 -4.35 24.51 -42.11
N ARG A 5 -3.87 23.29 -41.94
CA ARG A 5 -4.68 22.05 -42.01
C ARG A 5 -5.33 21.81 -40.65
N VAL A 6 -6.67 21.84 -40.65
CA VAL A 6 -7.46 21.76 -39.43
C VAL A 6 -8.28 20.47 -39.36
N LEU A 7 -8.12 19.69 -38.29
CA LEU A 7 -8.99 18.57 -37.93
C LEU A 7 -9.99 19.05 -36.87
N VAL A 8 -11.29 18.76 -37.04
CA VAL A 8 -12.31 19.08 -36.05
C VAL A 8 -12.87 17.84 -35.44
N VAL A 9 -12.86 17.78 -34.10
CA VAL A 9 -13.29 16.64 -33.29
C VAL A 9 -14.26 17.08 -32.20
N ASP A 10 -15.51 16.69 -32.27
CA ASP A 10 -16.53 16.93 -31.24
C ASP A 10 -17.62 15.86 -31.32
N ALA A 11 -18.19 15.44 -30.18
CA ALA A 11 -19.24 14.44 -30.12
C ALA A 11 -20.54 14.91 -30.79
N HIS A 12 -20.83 16.24 -30.80
CA HIS A 12 -22.07 16.82 -31.29
C HIS A 12 -21.94 17.17 -32.78
N ALA A 13 -22.85 16.62 -33.60
CA ALA A 13 -22.84 16.84 -35.04
C ALA A 13 -23.02 18.32 -35.44
N GLU A 14 -23.86 19.04 -34.71
CA GLU A 14 -24.11 20.47 -34.94
C GLU A 14 -22.86 21.32 -34.69
N VAL A 15 -22.11 21.01 -33.65
CA VAL A 15 -20.86 21.69 -33.32
C VAL A 15 -19.82 21.43 -34.41
N ARG A 16 -19.65 20.16 -34.82
CA ARG A 16 -18.72 19.80 -35.89
C ARG A 16 -19.08 20.55 -37.20
N ALA A 17 -20.38 20.61 -37.56
CA ALA A 17 -20.84 21.32 -38.75
C ALA A 17 -20.62 22.84 -38.66
N ALA A 18 -20.81 23.45 -37.49
CA ALA A 18 -20.53 24.85 -37.25
C ALA A 18 -19.07 25.20 -37.40
N LEU A 19 -18.19 24.42 -36.72
CA LEU A 19 -16.74 24.59 -36.82
C LEU A 19 -16.22 24.35 -38.24
N ALA A 20 -16.73 23.35 -38.94
CA ALA A 20 -16.39 23.10 -40.34
C ALA A 20 -16.67 24.32 -41.21
N LYS A 21 -17.86 24.94 -41.06
CA LYS A 21 -18.22 26.18 -41.80
C LYS A 21 -17.29 27.34 -41.48
N VAL A 22 -16.86 27.48 -40.22
CA VAL A 22 -15.91 28.53 -39.84
C VAL A 22 -14.55 28.30 -40.53
N VAL A 23 -14.04 27.08 -40.48
CA VAL A 23 -12.77 26.72 -41.11
C VAL A 23 -12.82 26.84 -42.65
N GLU A 24 -13.93 26.43 -43.30
CA GLU A 24 -14.07 26.48 -44.74
C GLU A 24 -14.26 27.90 -45.30
N ARG A 25 -14.79 28.83 -44.51
CA ARG A 25 -14.97 30.25 -44.91
C ARG A 25 -13.71 31.07 -44.89
N ASP A 26 -12.73 30.63 -44.11
CA ASP A 26 -11.47 31.36 -43.98
C ASP A 26 -10.47 30.88 -45.02
N PRO A 27 -9.91 31.78 -45.87
CA PRO A 27 -8.99 31.41 -46.94
C PRO A 27 -7.64 30.94 -46.46
N SER A 28 -7.26 31.22 -45.21
CA SER A 28 -6.00 30.79 -44.58
C SER A 28 -6.06 29.33 -44.06
N LEU A 29 -7.28 28.80 -43.87
CA LEU A 29 -7.52 27.49 -43.27
C LEU A 29 -7.94 26.44 -44.31
N ARG A 30 -7.76 25.17 -43.98
CA ARG A 30 -8.21 24.02 -44.76
C ARG A 30 -8.71 22.92 -43.84
N LEU A 31 -9.97 22.58 -43.92
CA LEU A 31 -10.52 21.42 -43.23
C LEU A 31 -9.94 20.12 -43.83
N VAL A 32 -9.35 19.26 -43.01
CA VAL A 32 -8.75 17.98 -43.44
C VAL A 32 -9.48 16.78 -42.86
N GLY A 33 -10.34 16.95 -41.86
CA GLY A 33 -11.15 15.87 -41.31
C GLY A 33 -12.16 16.32 -40.27
N LEU A 34 -13.21 15.49 -40.11
CA LEU A 34 -14.21 15.60 -39.06
C LEU A 34 -14.30 14.27 -38.34
N ALA A 35 -14.26 14.27 -36.99
CA ALA A 35 -14.43 13.06 -36.21
C ALA A 35 -15.40 13.28 -35.04
N SER A 36 -16.11 12.23 -34.64
CA SER A 36 -17.09 12.25 -33.57
C SER A 36 -16.61 11.56 -32.28
N ASP A 37 -15.53 10.82 -32.37
CA ASP A 37 -15.01 9.97 -31.29
C ASP A 37 -13.48 9.85 -31.35
N PHE A 38 -12.92 9.21 -30.32
CA PHE A 38 -11.49 9.03 -30.17
C PHE A 38 -10.83 8.28 -31.34
N GLY A 39 -11.42 7.14 -31.76
CA GLY A 39 -10.82 6.27 -32.79
C GLY A 39 -10.74 6.95 -34.14
N GLY A 40 -11.86 7.52 -34.59
CA GLY A 40 -11.94 8.26 -35.86
C GLY A 40 -11.04 9.50 -35.86
N ALA A 41 -10.91 10.21 -34.70
CA ALA A 41 -10.02 11.36 -34.59
C ALA A 41 -8.56 10.99 -34.76
N LEU A 42 -8.12 9.91 -34.10
CA LEU A 42 -6.72 9.44 -34.17
C LEU A 42 -6.38 8.92 -35.57
N GLU A 43 -7.28 8.16 -36.20
CA GLU A 43 -7.11 7.68 -37.58
C GLU A 43 -6.95 8.85 -38.56
N HIS A 44 -7.84 9.86 -38.46
CA HIS A 44 -7.74 11.07 -39.29
C HIS A 44 -6.44 11.84 -39.03
N ALA A 45 -6.01 11.99 -37.79
CA ALA A 45 -4.81 12.72 -37.44
C ALA A 45 -3.53 12.04 -37.99
N ILE A 46 -3.44 10.72 -37.86
CA ILE A 46 -2.30 9.94 -38.39
C ILE A 46 -2.23 10.01 -39.92
N ARG A 47 -3.37 9.88 -40.60
CA ARG A 47 -3.44 9.88 -42.06
C ARG A 47 -3.22 11.28 -42.65
N GLU A 48 -3.86 12.29 -42.08
CA GLU A 48 -3.87 13.64 -42.65
C GLU A 48 -2.78 14.56 -42.08
N GLN A 49 -2.15 14.21 -40.95
CA GLN A 49 -1.14 15.03 -40.27
C GLN A 49 -1.56 16.52 -40.19
N PRO A 50 -2.65 16.85 -39.46
CA PRO A 50 -3.13 18.23 -39.37
C PRO A 50 -2.14 19.11 -38.63
N ASP A 51 -2.10 20.42 -38.98
CA ASP A 51 -1.31 21.42 -38.25
C ASP A 51 -1.99 21.70 -36.89
N VAL A 52 -3.32 21.75 -36.89
CA VAL A 52 -4.16 22.02 -35.69
C VAL A 52 -5.32 21.05 -35.61
N ALA A 53 -5.58 20.52 -34.40
CA ALA A 53 -6.79 19.79 -34.07
C ALA A 53 -7.65 20.59 -33.06
N ILE A 54 -8.92 20.88 -33.41
CA ILE A 54 -9.88 21.45 -32.49
C ILE A 54 -10.60 20.27 -31.81
N VAL A 55 -10.46 20.11 -30.48
CA VAL A 55 -10.92 18.93 -29.74
C VAL A 55 -11.91 19.30 -28.65
N GLY A 56 -13.09 18.70 -28.69
CA GLY A 56 -14.10 18.81 -27.64
C GLY A 56 -13.72 18.07 -26.36
N PHE A 57 -14.06 18.61 -25.19
CA PHE A 57 -13.81 17.98 -23.90
C PHE A 57 -14.59 16.67 -23.72
N LYS A 58 -15.92 16.72 -23.93
CA LYS A 58 -16.79 15.52 -23.91
C LYS A 58 -16.73 14.82 -25.26
N LEU A 59 -15.87 13.82 -25.35
CA LEU A 59 -15.75 12.95 -26.51
C LEU A 59 -15.91 11.50 -26.05
N HIS A 60 -16.54 10.65 -26.86
CA HIS A 60 -16.53 9.22 -26.61
C HIS A 60 -15.09 8.69 -26.67
N GLY A 61 -14.60 8.14 -25.55
CA GLY A 61 -13.19 7.80 -25.34
C GLY A 61 -12.34 8.86 -24.62
N GLY A 62 -12.90 10.07 -24.36
CA GLY A 62 -12.29 11.14 -23.55
C GLY A 62 -11.46 12.14 -24.34
N GLY A 63 -11.85 13.42 -24.28
CA GLY A 63 -11.12 14.54 -24.92
C GLY A 63 -9.67 14.68 -24.44
N PRO A 64 -9.41 14.76 -23.12
CA PRO A 64 -8.05 14.86 -22.60
C PRO A 64 -7.17 13.64 -22.95
N ARG A 65 -7.76 12.44 -23.01
CA ARG A 65 -7.04 11.25 -23.47
C ARG A 65 -6.62 11.37 -24.93
N LEU A 66 -7.52 11.87 -25.79
CA LEU A 66 -7.20 12.11 -27.20
C LEU A 66 -6.08 13.12 -27.36
N VAL A 67 -6.09 14.20 -26.57
CA VAL A 67 -5.02 15.22 -26.62
C VAL A 67 -3.66 14.61 -26.28
N ARG A 68 -3.56 13.77 -25.24
CA ARG A 68 -2.32 13.06 -24.91
C ARG A 68 -1.85 12.15 -26.05
N GLU A 69 -2.76 11.42 -26.66
CA GLU A 69 -2.45 10.51 -27.75
C GLU A 69 -2.02 11.25 -29.03
N LEU A 70 -2.68 12.37 -29.37
CA LEU A 70 -2.26 13.22 -30.47
C LEU A 70 -0.86 13.78 -30.28
N ARG A 71 -0.50 14.18 -29.06
CA ARG A 71 0.88 14.62 -28.78
C ARG A 71 1.91 13.52 -28.96
N ALA A 72 1.57 12.29 -28.61
CA ALA A 72 2.48 11.16 -28.73
C ALA A 72 2.63 10.71 -30.19
N SER A 73 1.50 10.58 -30.92
CA SER A 73 1.45 10.01 -32.28
C SER A 73 1.63 11.06 -33.39
N CYS A 74 1.27 12.32 -33.13
CA CYS A 74 1.34 13.43 -34.09
C CYS A 74 1.98 14.68 -33.44
N PRO A 75 3.29 14.66 -33.12
CA PRO A 75 3.94 15.69 -32.30
C PRO A 75 3.92 17.11 -32.92
N ASN A 76 3.71 17.21 -34.21
CA ASN A 76 3.59 18.50 -34.92
C ASN A 76 2.19 19.08 -34.90
N THR A 77 1.16 18.29 -34.54
CA THR A 77 -0.22 18.74 -34.44
C THR A 77 -0.44 19.52 -33.13
N ARG A 78 -0.86 20.76 -33.24
CA ARG A 78 -1.24 21.60 -32.08
C ARG A 78 -2.71 21.35 -31.75
N VAL A 79 -3.03 21.35 -30.46
CA VAL A 79 -4.43 21.09 -30.03
C VAL A 79 -5.03 22.34 -29.42
N VAL A 80 -6.20 22.73 -29.96
CA VAL A 80 -7.08 23.77 -29.42
C VAL A 80 -8.28 23.05 -28.79
N ALA A 81 -8.44 23.18 -27.47
CA ALA A 81 -9.61 22.67 -26.77
C ALA A 81 -10.84 23.55 -27.05
N PHE A 82 -12.00 22.95 -27.29
CA PHE A 82 -13.26 23.64 -27.56
C PHE A 82 -14.41 23.02 -26.77
N SER A 83 -14.88 23.69 -25.70
CA SER A 83 -15.79 23.09 -24.74
C SER A 83 -16.86 24.06 -24.25
N VAL A 84 -18.03 23.54 -23.83
CA VAL A 84 -19.05 24.29 -23.06
C VAL A 84 -18.66 24.51 -21.61
N TYR A 85 -17.63 23.80 -21.12
CA TYR A 85 -17.21 23.84 -19.73
C TYR A 85 -16.24 24.99 -19.52
N GLU A 86 -16.60 25.86 -18.60
CA GLU A 86 -15.76 26.95 -18.08
C GLU A 86 -15.19 26.61 -16.68
N ASP A 87 -15.54 25.40 -16.15
CA ASP A 87 -15.04 25.01 -14.85
C ASP A 87 -13.53 24.77 -14.88
N ARG A 88 -12.88 25.18 -13.79
CA ARG A 88 -11.41 25.15 -13.65
C ARG A 88 -10.81 23.78 -13.91
N SER A 89 -11.52 22.73 -13.48
CA SER A 89 -11.04 21.35 -13.59
C SER A 89 -10.94 20.89 -15.05
N ALA A 90 -11.99 21.14 -15.86
CA ALA A 90 -12.02 20.76 -17.28
C ALA A 90 -10.97 21.51 -18.11
N VAL A 91 -10.80 22.80 -17.84
CA VAL A 91 -9.76 23.61 -18.48
C VAL A 91 -8.36 23.07 -18.16
N PHE A 92 -8.10 22.86 -16.87
CA PHE A 92 -6.79 22.37 -16.40
C PHE A 92 -6.47 20.99 -16.96
N GLU A 93 -7.45 20.09 -17.02
CA GLU A 93 -7.28 18.72 -17.54
C GLU A 93 -6.89 18.73 -19.03
N MET A 94 -7.50 19.59 -19.85
CA MET A 94 -7.15 19.72 -21.27
C MET A 94 -5.76 20.32 -21.48
N LEU A 95 -5.41 21.35 -20.70
CA LEU A 95 -4.08 21.98 -20.76
C LEU A 95 -2.98 21.01 -20.25
N GLN A 96 -3.24 20.29 -19.17
CA GLN A 96 -2.32 19.28 -18.66
C GLN A 96 -2.13 18.11 -19.65
N ALA A 97 -3.18 17.75 -20.39
CA ALA A 97 -3.09 16.78 -21.47
C ALA A 97 -2.25 17.28 -22.66
N GLY A 98 -2.05 18.61 -22.79
CA GLY A 98 -1.19 19.23 -23.78
C GLY A 98 -1.90 20.07 -24.81
N ALA A 99 -3.14 20.50 -24.58
CA ALA A 99 -3.78 21.53 -25.39
C ALA A 99 -3.02 22.86 -25.21
N ILE A 100 -2.78 23.57 -26.32
CA ILE A 100 -2.08 24.85 -26.32
C ILE A 100 -3.01 26.05 -26.17
N ALA A 101 -4.28 25.86 -26.51
CA ALA A 101 -5.33 26.87 -26.39
C ALA A 101 -6.62 26.26 -25.87
N TYR A 102 -7.44 27.08 -25.22
CA TYR A 102 -8.77 26.71 -24.74
C TYR A 102 -9.80 27.77 -25.14
N LEU A 103 -10.81 27.34 -25.84
CA LEU A 103 -11.96 28.18 -26.28
C LEU A 103 -13.25 27.61 -25.67
N VAL A 104 -14.09 28.52 -25.19
CA VAL A 104 -15.45 28.21 -24.74
C VAL A 104 -16.40 28.12 -25.93
N LYS A 105 -17.32 27.15 -25.96
CA LYS A 105 -18.36 27.04 -26.98
C LYS A 105 -19.28 28.26 -26.88
N GLY A 106 -19.39 28.99 -27.95
CA GLY A 106 -20.04 30.31 -28.03
C GLY A 106 -19.06 31.40 -28.45
N ALA A 107 -17.77 31.08 -28.55
CA ALA A 107 -16.79 31.98 -29.14
C ALA A 107 -17.17 32.35 -30.58
N ASP A 108 -16.91 33.58 -30.96
CA ASP A 108 -17.17 34.08 -32.32
C ASP A 108 -16.26 33.37 -33.34
N ALA A 109 -16.72 33.32 -34.60
CA ALA A 109 -15.94 32.73 -35.69
C ALA A 109 -14.54 33.33 -35.82
N SER A 110 -14.37 34.63 -35.58
CA SER A 110 -13.09 35.34 -35.58
C SER A 110 -12.15 34.88 -34.45
N ASP A 111 -12.70 34.52 -33.28
CA ASP A 111 -11.91 34.05 -32.16
C ASP A 111 -11.38 32.64 -32.40
N ILE A 112 -12.22 31.79 -33.06
CA ILE A 112 -11.82 30.43 -33.45
C ILE A 112 -10.66 30.49 -34.46
N VAL A 113 -10.81 31.31 -35.51
CA VAL A 113 -9.75 31.47 -36.53
C VAL A 113 -8.46 31.99 -35.90
N ARG A 114 -8.55 33.03 -35.09
CA ARG A 114 -7.38 33.59 -34.38
C ARG A 114 -6.70 32.59 -33.45
N ALA A 115 -7.47 31.77 -32.75
CA ALA A 115 -6.87 30.71 -31.89
C ALA A 115 -6.19 29.64 -32.72
N VAL A 116 -6.71 29.25 -33.87
CA VAL A 116 -6.06 28.29 -34.78
C VAL A 116 -4.78 28.89 -35.37
N GLU A 117 -4.78 30.13 -35.81
CA GLU A 117 -3.59 30.83 -36.33
C GLU A 117 -2.49 30.95 -35.28
N ARG A 118 -2.82 31.38 -34.07
CA ARG A 118 -1.87 31.48 -32.96
C ARG A 118 -1.34 30.11 -32.54
N ALA A 119 -2.20 29.09 -32.48
CA ALA A 119 -1.78 27.73 -32.20
C ALA A 119 -0.77 27.22 -33.23
N THR A 120 -0.97 27.54 -34.52
CA THR A 120 -0.01 27.21 -35.60
C THR A 120 1.35 27.88 -35.39
N ALA A 121 1.34 29.10 -34.87
CA ALA A 121 2.57 29.82 -34.51
C ALA A 121 3.22 29.31 -33.20
N GLY A 122 2.58 28.39 -32.50
CA GLY A 122 3.03 27.87 -31.21
C GLY A 122 2.71 28.78 -30.01
N GLU A 123 1.82 29.75 -30.20
CA GLU A 123 1.40 30.68 -29.16
C GLU A 123 0.17 30.16 -28.40
N SER A 124 0.21 30.24 -27.08
CA SER A 124 -0.93 29.89 -26.23
C SER A 124 -2.03 30.96 -26.30
N THR A 125 -3.29 30.53 -26.34
CA THR A 125 -4.46 31.43 -26.30
C THR A 125 -5.42 30.95 -25.22
N LEU A 126 -5.58 31.76 -24.18
CA LEU A 126 -6.55 31.58 -23.12
C LEU A 126 -7.33 32.88 -22.96
N SER A 127 -8.65 32.80 -22.69
CA SER A 127 -9.42 33.97 -22.29
C SER A 127 -8.93 34.49 -20.92
N GLU A 128 -9.17 35.76 -20.60
CA GLU A 128 -8.76 36.34 -19.31
C GLU A 128 -9.35 35.58 -18.12
N SER A 129 -10.62 35.16 -18.20
CA SER A 129 -11.28 34.35 -17.18
C SER A 129 -10.59 33.00 -16.99
N VAL A 130 -10.29 32.31 -18.08
CA VAL A 130 -9.59 31.02 -18.07
C VAL A 130 -8.16 31.16 -17.56
N THR A 131 -7.46 32.25 -17.90
CA THR A 131 -6.09 32.49 -17.41
C THR A 131 -6.04 32.61 -15.89
N SER A 132 -6.97 33.39 -15.30
CA SER A 132 -7.05 33.52 -13.83
C SER A 132 -7.36 32.18 -13.16
N ASP A 133 -8.28 31.39 -13.71
CA ASP A 133 -8.67 30.10 -13.18
C ASP A 133 -7.54 29.06 -13.27
N VAL A 134 -6.79 29.05 -14.37
CA VAL A 134 -5.61 28.19 -14.55
C VAL A 134 -4.51 28.53 -13.54
N LEU A 135 -4.25 29.84 -13.30
CA LEU A 135 -3.26 30.26 -12.32
C LEU A 135 -3.64 29.83 -10.89
N HIS A 136 -4.93 29.94 -10.51
CA HIS A 136 -5.40 29.46 -9.21
C HIS A 136 -5.27 27.94 -9.06
N GLU A 137 -5.70 27.17 -10.08
CA GLU A 137 -5.60 25.70 -10.04
C GLU A 137 -4.14 25.23 -10.01
N LEU A 138 -3.26 25.91 -10.74
CA LEU A 138 -1.81 25.63 -10.69
C LEU A 138 -1.24 25.91 -9.29
N ALA A 139 -1.63 27.04 -8.68
CA ALA A 139 -1.22 27.38 -7.31
C ALA A 139 -1.73 26.33 -6.30
N ASP A 140 -3.00 25.91 -6.43
CA ASP A 140 -3.59 24.87 -5.58
C ASP A 140 -2.92 23.50 -5.79
N HIS A 141 -2.61 23.15 -7.04
CA HIS A 141 -1.90 21.92 -7.36
C HIS A 141 -0.48 21.91 -6.78
N LEU A 142 0.26 22.99 -6.94
CA LEU A 142 1.60 23.14 -6.35
C LEU A 142 1.56 23.11 -4.82
N ASN A 143 0.55 23.73 -4.21
CA ASN A 143 0.37 23.69 -2.76
C ASN A 143 0.04 22.28 -2.27
N ARG A 144 -0.87 21.55 -2.94
CA ARG A 144 -1.18 20.15 -2.64
C ARG A 144 0.05 19.25 -2.77
N SER A 145 0.84 19.42 -3.82
CA SER A 145 2.08 18.67 -4.03
C SER A 145 3.11 18.95 -2.94
N ARG A 146 3.30 20.23 -2.56
CA ARG A 146 4.20 20.63 -1.46
C ARG A 146 3.77 20.04 -0.13
N ILE A 147 2.46 20.08 0.20
CA ILE A 147 1.94 19.51 1.43
C ILE A 147 2.18 18.00 1.45
N SER A 148 1.94 17.30 0.34
CA SER A 148 2.20 15.87 0.22
C SER A 148 3.68 15.53 0.42
N GLU A 149 4.59 16.27 -0.21
CA GLU A 149 6.03 16.09 -0.05
C GLU A 149 6.51 16.40 1.38
N ASP A 150 5.96 17.42 2.03
CA ASP A 150 6.28 17.75 3.41
C ASP A 150 5.80 16.68 4.39
N VAL A 151 4.59 16.14 4.18
CA VAL A 151 4.07 15.01 4.95
C VAL A 151 4.96 13.80 4.79
N GLN A 152 5.36 13.47 3.56
CA GLN A 152 6.23 12.35 3.27
C GLN A 152 7.62 12.52 3.90
N ARG A 153 8.21 13.71 3.79
CA ARG A 153 9.50 14.03 4.44
C ARG A 153 9.44 13.91 5.96
N ARG A 154 8.36 14.40 6.58
CA ARG A 154 8.16 14.26 8.03
C ARG A 154 8.04 12.78 8.43
N ARG A 155 7.27 11.98 7.69
CA ARG A 155 7.13 10.56 7.96
C ARG A 155 8.46 9.80 7.86
N VAL A 156 9.24 10.07 6.81
CA VAL A 156 10.61 9.51 6.68
C VAL A 156 11.48 9.89 7.88
N ALA A 157 11.44 11.16 8.31
CA ALA A 157 12.22 11.60 9.47
C ALA A 157 11.79 10.93 10.78
N GLN A 158 10.48 10.77 11.00
CA GLN A 158 9.92 10.08 12.17
C GLN A 158 10.30 8.60 12.19
N VAL A 159 10.15 7.88 11.08
CA VAL A 159 10.55 6.48 10.99
C VAL A 159 12.07 6.32 11.20
N ARG A 160 12.90 7.16 10.60
CA ARG A 160 14.35 7.15 10.86
C ARG A 160 14.72 7.45 12.31
N GLN A 161 13.92 8.28 12.99
CA GLN A 161 14.10 8.48 14.43
C GLN A 161 13.75 7.20 15.21
N ALA A 162 12.70 6.47 14.78
CA ALA A 162 12.30 5.22 15.42
C ALA A 162 13.35 4.08 15.23
N THR A 163 14.18 4.14 14.19
CA THR A 163 15.27 3.17 14.01
C THR A 163 16.52 3.47 14.83
N GLN A 164 16.58 4.60 15.54
CA GLN A 164 17.76 4.93 16.35
C GLN A 164 17.84 4.07 17.62
N PRO A 165 19.05 3.75 18.09
CA PRO A 165 19.24 2.99 19.32
C PRO A 165 18.49 3.62 20.50
N GLY A 166 17.68 2.81 21.20
CA GLY A 166 16.89 3.26 22.35
C GLY A 166 15.54 3.89 22.03
N ALA A 167 15.20 4.10 20.75
CA ALA A 167 13.88 4.59 20.34
C ALA A 167 12.78 3.53 20.53
N ILE A 168 13.13 2.26 20.35
CA ILE A 168 12.25 1.12 20.59
C ILE A 168 12.61 0.50 21.95
N ALA A 169 11.61 0.43 22.82
CA ALA A 169 11.66 -0.39 24.03
C ALA A 169 10.94 -1.71 23.77
N THR A 170 11.47 -2.82 24.27
CA THR A 170 10.82 -4.12 24.15
C THR A 170 10.22 -4.53 25.50
N VAL A 171 8.95 -4.93 25.49
CA VAL A 171 8.29 -5.62 26.59
C VAL A 171 8.02 -7.05 26.18
N TYR A 172 7.92 -7.94 27.15
CA TYR A 172 7.84 -9.37 26.92
C TYR A 172 6.59 -9.92 27.58
N GLN A 173 5.77 -10.64 26.82
CA GLN A 173 4.56 -11.26 27.32
C GLN A 173 4.79 -12.77 27.49
N PRO A 174 4.46 -13.34 28.66
CA PRO A 174 4.71 -14.76 28.91
C PRO A 174 3.80 -15.65 28.07
N ILE A 175 4.39 -16.73 27.55
CA ILE A 175 3.69 -17.85 26.91
C ILE A 175 3.76 -19.02 27.90
N VAL A 176 2.59 -19.57 28.24
CA VAL A 176 2.44 -20.53 29.34
C VAL A 176 1.97 -21.87 28.80
N GLU A 177 2.59 -22.95 29.24
CA GLU A 177 2.11 -24.32 29.02
C GLU A 177 0.83 -24.54 29.84
N LEU A 178 -0.29 -24.77 29.16
CA LEU A 178 -1.60 -24.79 29.83
C LEU A 178 -1.78 -25.98 30.78
N ALA A 179 -1.13 -27.11 30.49
CA ALA A 179 -1.22 -28.30 31.32
C ALA A 179 -0.56 -28.10 32.70
N THR A 180 0.60 -27.43 32.73
CA THR A 180 1.42 -27.31 33.95
C THR A 180 1.36 -25.94 34.61
N GLY A 181 0.97 -24.89 33.86
CA GLY A 181 1.03 -23.50 34.28
C GLY A 181 2.47 -22.91 34.24
N ARG A 182 3.44 -23.61 33.66
CA ARG A 182 4.83 -23.18 33.57
C ARG A 182 5.00 -22.22 32.38
N THR A 183 5.72 -21.11 32.59
CA THR A 183 6.15 -20.25 31.49
C THR A 183 7.20 -20.99 30.65
N VAL A 184 6.96 -21.08 29.33
CA VAL A 184 7.80 -21.78 28.35
C VAL A 184 8.47 -20.86 27.36
N GLY A 185 7.96 -19.60 27.27
CA GLY A 185 8.51 -18.60 26.37
C GLY A 185 7.97 -17.21 26.65
N PHE A 186 8.45 -16.27 25.87
CA PHE A 186 8.00 -14.87 25.91
C PHE A 186 7.90 -14.33 24.49
N GLU A 187 6.83 -13.65 24.18
CA GLU A 187 6.71 -12.85 22.97
C GLU A 187 7.31 -11.47 23.21
N ALA A 188 8.21 -11.04 22.31
CA ALA A 188 8.83 -9.72 22.33
C ALA A 188 7.97 -8.72 21.57
N LEU A 189 7.48 -7.71 22.27
CA LEU A 189 6.55 -6.72 21.75
C LEU A 189 7.20 -5.34 21.77
N SER A 190 7.33 -4.72 20.61
CA SER A 190 7.88 -3.36 20.45
C SER A 190 6.99 -2.29 21.10
N ARG A 191 7.63 -1.29 21.70
CA ARG A 191 6.98 -0.07 22.23
C ARG A 191 7.79 1.13 21.79
N PHE A 192 7.14 2.06 21.13
CA PHE A 192 7.77 3.27 20.63
C PHE A 192 7.52 4.42 21.60
N ASN A 193 8.58 4.98 22.16
CA ASN A 193 8.51 6.13 23.10
C ASN A 193 8.75 7.44 22.32
N LEU A 194 8.02 7.61 21.24
CA LEU A 194 8.17 8.72 20.30
C LEU A 194 6.83 9.39 20.01
N GLU A 195 6.88 10.64 19.59
CA GLU A 195 5.71 11.33 19.05
C GLU A 195 5.63 11.13 17.51
N PRO A 196 4.42 10.92 16.96
CA PRO A 196 3.14 10.86 17.66
C PRO A 196 2.98 9.57 18.49
N GLN A 197 2.24 9.64 19.58
CA GLN A 197 1.88 8.47 20.39
C GLN A 197 0.97 7.56 19.57
N GLN A 198 1.51 6.47 19.04
CA GLN A 198 0.76 5.50 18.22
C GLN A 198 1.22 4.08 18.53
N GLY A 199 0.34 3.11 18.24
CA GLY A 199 0.66 1.69 18.43
C GLY A 199 1.71 1.17 17.44
N PRO A 200 2.37 0.03 17.76
CA PRO A 200 3.40 -0.56 16.89
C PRO A 200 2.94 -0.77 15.44
N ALA A 201 1.74 -1.31 15.23
CA ALA A 201 1.20 -1.53 13.87
C ALA A 201 1.18 -0.25 13.02
N ALA A 202 0.87 0.91 13.61
CA ALA A 202 0.88 2.18 12.87
C ALA A 202 2.32 2.61 12.51
N TRP A 203 3.30 2.37 13.37
CA TRP A 203 4.71 2.64 13.08
C TRP A 203 5.23 1.79 11.92
N PHE A 204 4.91 0.48 11.89
CA PHE A 204 5.28 -0.41 10.79
C PHE A 204 4.55 -0.05 9.49
N ALA A 205 3.26 0.33 9.55
CA ALA A 205 2.53 0.84 8.39
C ALA A 205 3.14 2.14 7.84
N ASP A 206 3.54 3.07 8.71
CA ASP A 206 4.23 4.29 8.30
C ASP A 206 5.58 3.96 7.65
N ALA A 207 6.36 3.03 8.19
CA ALA A 207 7.62 2.57 7.62
C ALA A 207 7.45 1.95 6.23
N ALA A 208 6.46 1.07 6.05
CA ALA A 208 6.12 0.49 4.75
C ALA A 208 5.75 1.57 3.72
N SER A 209 4.97 2.59 4.13
CA SER A 209 4.56 3.70 3.25
C SER A 209 5.71 4.56 2.73
N VAL A 210 6.88 4.50 3.36
CA VAL A 210 8.10 5.26 3.01
C VAL A 210 9.29 4.36 2.65
N SER A 211 9.06 3.05 2.45
CA SER A 211 10.09 2.05 2.11
C SER A 211 11.24 1.95 3.12
N LEU A 212 10.91 2.08 4.41
CA LEU A 212 11.83 1.93 5.55
C LEU A 212 11.39 0.78 6.50
N GLU A 213 10.59 -0.15 6.01
CA GLU A 213 10.05 -1.27 6.78
C GLU A 213 11.17 -2.17 7.30
N ARG A 214 12.12 -2.52 6.42
CA ARG A 214 13.26 -3.35 6.75
C ARG A 214 14.13 -2.76 7.87
N GLU A 215 14.43 -1.46 7.80
CA GLU A 215 15.22 -0.77 8.80
C GLU A 215 14.49 -0.75 10.16
N LEU A 216 13.18 -0.58 10.17
CA LEU A 216 12.39 -0.57 11.39
C LEU A 216 12.27 -1.98 12.00
N GLU A 217 12.04 -3.01 11.18
CA GLU A 217 12.01 -4.41 11.61
C GLU A 217 13.36 -4.83 12.20
N ARG A 218 14.46 -4.45 11.57
CA ARG A 218 15.79 -4.69 12.10
C ARG A 218 16.00 -4.06 13.48
N ALA A 219 15.66 -2.77 13.63
CA ALA A 219 15.79 -2.09 14.91
C ALA A 219 14.90 -2.73 16.00
N ALA A 220 13.70 -3.19 15.64
CA ALA A 220 12.80 -3.91 16.54
C ALA A 220 13.40 -5.27 16.95
N LEU A 221 13.94 -6.03 16.00
CA LEU A 221 14.60 -7.30 16.26
C LEU A 221 15.83 -7.13 17.16
N GLU A 222 16.70 -6.14 16.88
CA GLU A 222 17.86 -5.82 17.73
C GLU A 222 17.42 -5.48 19.16
N SER A 223 16.38 -4.68 19.32
CA SER A 223 15.81 -4.34 20.64
C SER A 223 15.24 -5.56 21.36
N ALA A 224 14.57 -6.46 20.66
CA ALA A 224 14.03 -7.70 21.21
C ALA A 224 15.18 -8.62 21.69
N LEU A 225 16.17 -8.86 20.83
CA LEU A 225 17.30 -9.75 21.10
C LEU A 225 18.23 -9.22 22.21
N ALA A 226 18.27 -7.92 22.46
CA ALA A 226 18.98 -7.33 23.60
C ALA A 226 18.49 -7.87 24.96
N GLY A 227 17.26 -8.38 25.04
CA GLY A 227 16.71 -9.06 26.21
C GLY A 227 17.14 -10.51 26.37
N PHE A 228 17.74 -11.13 25.34
CA PHE A 228 17.97 -12.56 25.28
C PHE A 228 18.83 -13.10 26.45
N GLY A 229 19.84 -12.35 26.89
CA GLY A 229 20.68 -12.71 28.04
C GLY A 229 19.94 -12.75 29.39
N ARG A 230 18.74 -12.16 29.48
CA ARG A 230 17.88 -12.17 30.66
C ARG A 230 16.78 -13.22 30.58
N LEU A 231 16.62 -13.87 29.42
CA LEU A 231 15.62 -14.90 29.20
C LEU A 231 15.95 -16.13 30.07
N PRO A 232 14.97 -16.69 30.83
CA PRO A 232 15.20 -17.93 31.58
C PRO A 232 15.74 -19.04 30.67
N PRO A 233 16.65 -19.91 31.16
CA PRO A 233 17.35 -20.89 30.31
C PRO A 233 16.43 -21.85 29.58
N ASP A 234 15.28 -22.20 30.18
CA ASP A 234 14.30 -23.13 29.62
C ASP A 234 13.19 -22.44 28.81
N CYS A 235 13.29 -21.11 28.55
CA CYS A 235 12.31 -20.36 27.81
C CYS A 235 12.81 -19.99 26.42
N PHE A 236 11.90 -19.91 25.47
CA PHE A 236 12.13 -19.34 24.14
C PHE A 236 11.70 -17.88 24.06
N MET A 237 12.21 -17.18 23.07
CA MET A 237 11.77 -15.84 22.68
C MET A 237 11.08 -15.92 21.33
N ALA A 238 9.87 -15.42 21.25
CA ALA A 238 9.15 -15.23 20.00
C ALA A 238 9.32 -13.77 19.52
N VAL A 239 9.62 -13.59 18.24
CA VAL A 239 9.85 -12.30 17.60
C VAL A 239 9.06 -12.22 16.31
N ASN A 240 8.38 -11.09 16.10
CA ASN A 240 7.62 -10.80 14.89
C ASN A 240 8.57 -10.36 13.77
N LEU A 241 8.42 -10.95 12.58
CA LEU A 241 9.16 -10.60 11.37
C LEU A 241 8.27 -10.71 10.14
N GLY A 242 8.46 -9.81 9.19
CA GLY A 242 7.86 -9.95 7.86
C GLY A 242 8.58 -11.04 7.03
N PRO A 243 7.91 -11.62 6.02
CA PRO A 243 8.52 -12.67 5.18
C PRO A 243 9.79 -12.20 4.45
N GLU A 244 9.81 -10.94 3.99
CA GLU A 244 10.96 -10.35 3.31
C GLU A 244 12.15 -10.12 4.28
N ALA A 245 11.84 -9.67 5.50
CA ALA A 245 12.85 -9.51 6.55
C ALA A 245 13.44 -10.86 7.00
N ALA A 246 12.62 -11.91 7.03
CA ALA A 246 13.11 -13.27 7.36
C ALA A 246 14.07 -13.85 6.30
N LEU A 247 14.13 -13.25 5.09
CA LEU A 247 15.09 -13.59 4.02
C LEU A 247 16.32 -12.66 3.99
N ASP A 248 16.36 -11.64 4.81
CA ASP A 248 17.43 -10.66 4.82
C ASP A 248 18.69 -11.23 5.54
N ASP A 249 19.85 -11.12 4.91
CA ASP A 249 21.12 -11.68 5.43
C ASP A 249 21.50 -11.06 6.78
N ASP A 250 21.23 -9.78 7.02
CA ASP A 250 21.49 -9.11 8.29
C ASP A 250 20.58 -9.65 9.40
N MET A 251 19.31 -9.87 9.10
CA MET A 251 18.31 -10.42 10.04
C MET A 251 18.63 -11.88 10.38
N THR A 252 18.95 -12.69 9.39
CA THR A 252 19.33 -14.09 9.59
C THR A 252 20.62 -14.21 10.40
N THR A 253 21.59 -13.33 10.19
CA THR A 253 22.82 -13.23 11.00
C THR A 253 22.52 -12.86 12.44
N LEU A 254 21.63 -11.89 12.68
CA LEU A 254 21.20 -11.52 14.03
C LEU A 254 20.57 -12.71 14.78
N LEU A 255 19.66 -13.43 14.11
CA LEU A 255 19.01 -14.62 14.67
C LEU A 255 20.01 -15.75 14.95
N ALA A 256 20.95 -15.99 14.03
CA ALA A 256 21.97 -17.02 14.18
C ALA A 256 22.89 -16.76 15.38
N THR A 257 23.25 -15.51 15.66
CA THR A 257 24.20 -15.13 16.74
C THR A 257 23.55 -15.09 18.11
N HIS A 258 22.21 -15.01 18.22
CA HIS A 258 21.50 -14.87 19.50
C HIS A 258 20.80 -16.16 19.98
N GLY A 259 21.21 -17.33 19.49
CA GLY A 259 20.73 -18.63 19.94
C GLY A 259 19.43 -19.07 19.23
N PRO A 260 19.54 -19.49 17.97
CA PRO A 260 18.40 -19.88 17.14
C PRO A 260 17.53 -20.97 17.78
N ALA A 261 18.13 -21.93 18.50
CA ALA A 261 17.41 -23.00 19.19
C ALA A 261 16.38 -22.52 20.25
N ARG A 262 16.52 -21.29 20.71
CA ARG A 262 15.61 -20.68 21.69
C ARG A 262 14.81 -19.51 21.06
N THR A 263 14.79 -19.39 19.75
CA THR A 263 14.09 -18.33 19.03
C THR A 263 12.94 -18.93 18.22
N VAL A 264 11.79 -18.27 18.26
CA VAL A 264 10.62 -18.51 17.40
C VAL A 264 10.42 -17.26 16.57
N VAL A 265 10.42 -17.39 15.25
CA VAL A 265 10.03 -16.33 14.34
C VAL A 265 8.53 -16.44 14.08
N GLU A 266 7.80 -15.38 14.32
CA GLU A 266 6.35 -15.28 14.07
C GLU A 266 6.12 -14.53 12.78
N LEU A 267 5.42 -15.15 11.81
CA LEU A 267 5.00 -14.54 10.57
C LEU A 267 3.51 -14.23 10.66
N THR A 268 3.13 -12.98 10.39
CA THR A 268 1.75 -12.54 10.45
C THR A 268 0.93 -13.10 9.27
N GLU A 269 -0.33 -13.45 9.48
CA GLU A 269 -1.25 -13.93 8.43
C GLU A 269 -1.38 -12.95 7.26
N HIS A 270 -1.37 -11.65 7.53
CA HIS A 270 -1.56 -10.60 6.53
C HIS A 270 -0.32 -10.35 5.65
N ALA A 271 0.82 -10.94 5.97
CA ALA A 271 2.01 -10.83 5.17
C ALA A 271 1.86 -11.59 3.85
N GLN A 272 1.98 -10.90 2.73
CA GLN A 272 1.98 -11.54 1.42
C GLN A 272 3.29 -12.29 1.21
N VAL A 273 3.24 -13.62 1.28
CA VAL A 273 4.37 -14.46 0.88
C VAL A 273 4.31 -14.67 -0.62
N SER A 274 5.18 -13.98 -1.35
CA SER A 274 5.28 -14.06 -2.81
C SER A 274 5.93 -15.37 -3.28
N ASP A 275 6.90 -15.89 -2.52
CA ASP A 275 7.65 -17.10 -2.81
C ASP A 275 7.88 -17.92 -1.53
N TYR A 276 7.10 -19.00 -1.37
CA TYR A 276 7.22 -19.91 -0.22
C TYR A 276 8.48 -20.75 -0.26
N ASP A 277 8.96 -21.10 -1.46
CA ASP A 277 10.16 -21.93 -1.61
C ASP A 277 11.39 -21.13 -1.22
N ALA A 278 11.49 -19.87 -1.64
CA ALA A 278 12.53 -18.95 -1.23
C ALA A 278 12.55 -18.75 0.31
N LEU A 279 11.37 -18.51 0.92
CA LEU A 279 11.27 -18.34 2.36
C LEU A 279 11.67 -19.60 3.12
N HIS A 280 11.26 -20.77 2.62
CA HIS A 280 11.65 -22.04 3.22
C HIS A 280 13.16 -22.27 3.11
N ALA A 281 13.75 -22.02 1.95
CA ALA A 281 15.20 -22.16 1.73
C ALA A 281 16.01 -21.19 2.60
N GLY A 282 15.58 -19.92 2.72
CA GLY A 282 16.26 -18.91 3.53
C GLY A 282 16.25 -19.23 5.03
N LEU A 283 15.19 -19.85 5.54
CA LEU A 283 15.10 -20.27 6.95
C LEU A 283 15.70 -21.65 7.21
N LEU A 284 16.09 -22.41 6.17
CA LEU A 284 16.50 -23.81 6.32
C LEU A 284 17.70 -23.98 7.25
N GLU A 285 18.71 -23.13 7.10
CA GLU A 285 19.93 -23.18 7.94
C GLU A 285 19.62 -22.84 9.40
N LEU A 286 18.84 -21.79 9.64
CA LEU A 286 18.43 -21.41 10.99
C LEU A 286 17.57 -22.49 11.66
N ARG A 287 16.67 -23.12 10.90
CA ARG A 287 15.84 -24.24 11.37
C ARG A 287 16.70 -25.47 11.70
N ALA A 288 17.75 -25.75 10.91
CA ALA A 288 18.70 -26.81 11.21
C ALA A 288 19.45 -26.57 12.52
N HIS A 289 19.61 -25.31 12.95
CA HIS A 289 20.15 -24.91 14.25
C HIS A 289 19.10 -24.77 15.36
N GLY A 290 17.87 -25.21 15.10
CA GLY A 290 16.77 -25.28 16.07
C GLY A 290 15.85 -24.07 16.14
N LEU A 291 15.97 -23.09 15.24
CA LEU A 291 14.99 -22.01 15.12
C LEU A 291 13.61 -22.60 14.77
N ARG A 292 12.58 -22.13 15.45
CA ARG A 292 11.19 -22.50 15.19
C ARG A 292 10.45 -21.40 14.48
N LEU A 293 9.47 -21.79 13.67
CA LEU A 293 8.57 -20.92 12.94
C LEU A 293 7.17 -20.97 13.55
N ALA A 294 6.54 -19.83 13.75
CA ALA A 294 5.15 -19.71 14.11
C ALA A 294 4.38 -18.96 13.02
N ILE A 295 3.12 -19.34 12.80
CA ILE A 295 2.16 -18.55 12.02
C ILE A 295 1.21 -17.89 13.01
N ASP A 296 1.13 -16.56 12.92
CA ASP A 296 0.31 -15.74 13.79
C ASP A 296 -1.10 -15.51 13.23
N ASP A 297 -2.05 -15.13 14.10
CA ASP A 297 -3.43 -14.79 13.77
C ASP A 297 -4.23 -15.91 13.05
N ALA A 298 -3.91 -17.19 13.27
CA ALA A 298 -4.60 -18.29 12.64
C ALA A 298 -6.07 -18.37 13.07
N GLY A 299 -6.97 -18.26 12.08
CA GLY A 299 -8.42 -18.27 12.27
C GLY A 299 -9.10 -16.96 11.90
N ALA A 300 -8.38 -15.88 11.68
CA ALA A 300 -8.92 -14.60 11.24
C ALA A 300 -9.25 -14.58 9.72
N GLY A 301 -8.66 -15.47 8.90
CA GLY A 301 -8.90 -15.52 7.45
C GLY A 301 -8.44 -16.78 6.73
N TYR A 302 -8.58 -16.77 5.39
CA TYR A 302 -8.19 -17.91 4.51
C TYR A 302 -6.67 -18.00 4.27
N ALA A 303 -5.92 -16.94 4.51
CA ALA A 303 -4.48 -16.89 4.23
C ALA A 303 -3.70 -17.78 5.19
N SER A 304 -4.10 -17.86 6.46
CA SER A 304 -3.44 -18.67 7.50
C SER A 304 -3.35 -20.16 7.16
N LEU A 305 -4.40 -20.78 6.64
CA LEU A 305 -4.35 -22.20 6.24
C LEU A 305 -3.34 -22.42 5.11
N ARG A 306 -3.26 -21.51 4.16
CA ARG A 306 -2.29 -21.59 3.07
C ARG A 306 -0.84 -21.46 3.58
N HIS A 307 -0.60 -20.54 4.52
CA HIS A 307 0.72 -20.38 5.15
C HIS A 307 1.09 -21.63 5.94
N ILE A 308 0.18 -22.18 6.76
CA ILE A 308 0.41 -23.38 7.55
C ILE A 308 0.78 -24.58 6.66
N LEU A 309 0.04 -24.81 5.56
CA LEU A 309 0.29 -25.91 4.64
C LEU A 309 1.63 -25.80 3.90
N ASN A 310 1.98 -24.59 3.45
CA ASN A 310 3.21 -24.38 2.67
C ASN A 310 4.46 -24.24 3.54
N LEU A 311 4.38 -23.55 4.67
CA LEU A 311 5.55 -23.26 5.51
C LEU A 311 5.83 -24.32 6.57
N LYS A 312 4.83 -25.17 6.87
CA LYS A 312 4.92 -26.22 7.89
C LYS A 312 5.54 -25.68 9.18
N PRO A 313 4.86 -24.72 9.85
CA PRO A 313 5.38 -24.10 11.06
C PRO A 313 5.51 -25.12 12.19
N ASP A 314 6.29 -24.79 13.20
CA ASP A 314 6.38 -25.58 14.43
C ASP A 314 5.24 -25.21 15.40
N ILE A 315 4.70 -23.99 15.26
CA ILE A 315 3.68 -23.43 16.15
C ILE A 315 2.60 -22.73 15.32
N ILE A 316 1.35 -22.89 15.74
CA ILE A 316 0.20 -22.16 15.21
C ILE A 316 -0.36 -21.30 16.34
N LYS A 317 -0.44 -19.97 16.18
CA LYS A 317 -1.05 -19.07 17.15
C LYS A 317 -2.52 -18.84 16.72
N ALA A 318 -3.43 -19.23 17.58
CA ALA A 318 -4.86 -19.04 17.36
C ALA A 318 -5.28 -17.64 17.83
N ASP A 319 -5.84 -16.86 16.91
CA ASP A 319 -6.25 -15.47 17.16
C ASP A 319 -7.27 -15.32 18.29
N ILE A 320 -7.25 -14.16 18.94
CA ILE A 320 -8.16 -13.80 20.03
C ILE A 320 -9.64 -13.96 19.63
N SER A 321 -10.03 -13.72 18.38
CA SER A 321 -11.41 -13.84 17.91
C SER A 321 -11.94 -15.28 18.02
N LEU A 322 -11.07 -16.27 17.83
CA LEU A 322 -11.39 -17.67 18.03
C LEU A 322 -11.32 -18.06 19.51
N THR A 323 -10.30 -17.57 20.22
CA THR A 323 -10.04 -17.89 21.63
C THR A 323 -11.10 -17.35 22.56
N ALA A 324 -11.49 -16.06 22.41
CA ALA A 324 -12.36 -15.37 23.34
C ALA A 324 -13.76 -15.99 23.49
N LEU A 325 -14.23 -16.71 22.49
CA LEU A 325 -15.58 -17.30 22.46
C LEU A 325 -15.59 -18.82 22.71
N VAL A 326 -14.44 -19.43 22.97
CA VAL A 326 -14.32 -20.91 23.04
C VAL A 326 -15.13 -21.56 24.18
N ASP A 327 -15.39 -20.82 25.26
CA ASP A 327 -16.19 -21.27 26.41
C ASP A 327 -17.70 -21.13 26.19
N SER A 328 -18.12 -20.17 25.39
CA SER A 328 -19.54 -19.79 25.20
C SER A 328 -20.13 -20.17 23.85
N ASP A 329 -19.32 -20.15 22.77
CA ASP A 329 -19.76 -20.50 21.41
C ASP A 329 -19.34 -21.92 20.99
N ARG A 330 -20.33 -22.71 20.55
CA ARG A 330 -20.11 -24.09 20.08
C ARG A 330 -19.27 -24.12 18.80
N GLY A 331 -19.42 -23.14 17.90
CA GLY A 331 -18.70 -23.07 16.65
C GLY A 331 -17.20 -22.79 16.89
N SER A 332 -16.88 -21.81 17.72
CA SER A 332 -15.50 -21.46 18.13
C SER A 332 -14.82 -22.65 18.83
N ARG A 333 -15.55 -23.35 19.71
CA ARG A 333 -15.04 -24.56 20.36
C ARG A 333 -14.74 -25.69 19.36
N ALA A 334 -15.62 -25.94 18.40
CA ALA A 334 -15.42 -26.96 17.37
C ALA A 334 -14.22 -26.61 16.45
N MET A 335 -14.08 -25.34 16.08
CA MET A 335 -12.96 -24.86 15.25
C MET A 335 -11.62 -24.99 16.01
N MET A 336 -11.56 -24.56 17.27
CA MET A 336 -10.35 -24.72 18.09
C MET A 336 -9.99 -26.21 18.25
N SER A 337 -10.97 -27.09 18.48
CA SER A 337 -10.72 -28.55 18.58
C SER A 337 -10.20 -29.11 17.26
N ALA A 338 -10.72 -28.67 16.12
CA ALA A 338 -10.23 -29.07 14.80
C ALA A 338 -8.79 -28.57 14.55
N LEU A 339 -8.48 -27.36 14.95
CA LEU A 339 -7.13 -26.78 14.84
C LEU A 339 -6.12 -27.59 15.70
N VAL A 340 -6.48 -27.92 16.94
CA VAL A 340 -5.60 -28.72 17.83
C VAL A 340 -5.41 -30.12 17.26
N SER A 341 -6.48 -30.77 16.74
CA SER A 341 -6.36 -32.09 16.10
C SER A 341 -5.43 -32.06 14.88
N PHE A 342 -5.64 -31.07 14.00
CA PHE A 342 -4.78 -30.85 12.82
C PHE A 342 -3.32 -30.65 13.23
N ALA A 343 -3.06 -29.74 14.18
CA ALA A 343 -1.71 -29.45 14.67
C ALA A 343 -1.04 -30.72 15.24
N SER A 344 -1.78 -31.51 16.03
CA SER A 344 -1.27 -32.76 16.60
C SER A 344 -0.88 -33.77 15.53
N GLU A 345 -1.70 -33.94 14.46
CA GLU A 345 -1.37 -34.85 13.34
C GLU A 345 -0.13 -34.40 12.56
N MET A 346 0.09 -33.08 12.50
CA MET A 346 1.24 -32.48 11.80
C MET A 346 2.48 -32.34 12.70
N GLY A 347 2.41 -32.73 13.99
CA GLY A 347 3.50 -32.56 14.96
C GLY A 347 3.75 -31.10 15.34
N GLN A 348 2.72 -30.24 15.24
CA GLN A 348 2.77 -28.81 15.53
C GLN A 348 2.15 -28.51 16.90
N LEU A 349 2.49 -27.37 17.47
CA LEU A 349 1.93 -26.88 18.74
C LEU A 349 0.93 -25.76 18.46
N VAL A 350 -0.08 -25.61 19.35
CA VAL A 350 -1.03 -24.50 19.29
C VAL A 350 -0.82 -23.59 20.49
N ILE A 351 -0.71 -22.28 20.24
CA ILE A 351 -0.80 -21.21 21.23
C ILE A 351 -2.17 -20.54 21.08
N ALA A 352 -2.98 -20.48 22.14
CA ALA A 352 -4.20 -19.67 22.16
C ALA A 352 -3.88 -18.27 22.71
N GLU A 353 -4.28 -17.25 21.96
CA GLU A 353 -4.03 -15.85 22.32
C GLU A 353 -5.24 -15.19 23.01
N GLY A 354 -5.01 -14.08 23.71
CA GLY A 354 -6.06 -13.27 24.31
C GLY A 354 -6.82 -13.96 25.44
N ILE A 355 -6.18 -14.82 26.21
CA ILE A 355 -6.80 -15.46 27.37
C ILE A 355 -6.94 -14.42 28.51
N GLU A 356 -8.18 -13.95 28.72
CA GLU A 356 -8.50 -12.94 29.73
C GLU A 356 -9.35 -13.50 30.87
N HIS A 357 -10.07 -14.62 30.66
CA HIS A 357 -11.03 -15.19 31.60
C HIS A 357 -10.65 -16.64 32.00
N ALA A 358 -10.98 -17.01 33.24
CA ALA A 358 -10.71 -18.35 33.79
C ALA A 358 -11.54 -19.44 33.10
N GLU A 359 -12.75 -19.11 32.66
CA GLU A 359 -13.66 -19.97 31.94
C GLU A 359 -13.06 -20.36 30.57
N THR A 360 -12.53 -19.37 29.84
CA THR A 360 -11.83 -19.56 28.56
C THR A 360 -10.60 -20.48 28.75
N LEU A 361 -9.78 -20.20 29.76
CA LEU A 361 -8.62 -21.05 30.11
C LEU A 361 -9.03 -22.49 30.39
N THR A 362 -10.13 -22.71 31.12
CA THR A 362 -10.64 -24.04 31.44
C THR A 362 -11.11 -24.78 30.19
N ALA A 363 -11.81 -24.09 29.29
CA ALA A 363 -12.26 -24.65 28.03
C ALA A 363 -11.08 -25.03 27.12
N LEU A 364 -10.05 -24.18 27.01
CA LEU A 364 -8.85 -24.46 26.21
C LEU A 364 -8.05 -25.67 26.74
N LYS A 365 -7.93 -25.79 28.07
CA LYS A 365 -7.33 -26.99 28.70
C LYS A 365 -8.09 -28.25 28.38
N ALA A 366 -9.43 -28.22 28.43
CA ALA A 366 -10.29 -29.36 28.10
C ALA A 366 -10.20 -29.77 26.63
N ILE A 367 -9.94 -28.85 25.72
CA ILE A 367 -9.72 -29.10 24.29
C ILE A 367 -8.32 -29.71 24.05
N GLY A 368 -7.37 -29.47 24.94
CA GLY A 368 -5.98 -29.93 24.79
C GLY A 368 -5.07 -28.94 24.10
N VAL A 369 -5.37 -27.63 24.16
CA VAL A 369 -4.47 -26.57 23.66
C VAL A 369 -3.17 -26.61 24.45
N HIS A 370 -2.04 -26.54 23.74
CA HIS A 370 -0.70 -26.74 24.33
C HIS A 370 -0.25 -25.55 25.18
N TYR A 371 -0.29 -24.37 24.57
CA TYR A 371 0.20 -23.13 25.16
C TYR A 371 -0.87 -22.04 25.12
N GLY A 372 -0.71 -21.03 25.95
CA GLY A 372 -1.59 -19.89 25.98
C GLY A 372 -0.88 -18.61 26.33
N GLN A 373 -1.45 -17.53 25.89
CA GLN A 373 -1.03 -16.16 26.12
C GLN A 373 -2.24 -15.25 26.35
N GLY A 374 -2.12 -14.28 27.23
CA GLY A 374 -3.20 -13.34 27.53
C GLY A 374 -3.03 -12.68 28.89
N TYR A 375 -3.84 -11.68 29.18
CA TYR A 375 -3.71 -10.86 30.40
C TYR A 375 -3.99 -11.65 31.68
N LEU A 376 -4.75 -12.71 31.61
CA LEU A 376 -4.95 -13.64 32.74
C LEU A 376 -3.65 -14.35 33.13
N LEU A 377 -2.81 -14.73 32.14
CA LEU A 377 -1.58 -15.46 32.34
C LEU A 377 -0.37 -14.53 32.60
N GLY A 378 -0.42 -13.32 32.08
CA GLY A 378 0.59 -12.29 32.28
C GLY A 378 0.48 -11.14 31.27
N ARG A 379 0.69 -9.92 31.76
CA ARG A 379 0.74 -8.74 30.90
C ARG A 379 2.15 -8.55 30.33
N PRO A 380 2.28 -7.93 29.15
CA PRO A 380 3.59 -7.53 28.63
C PRO A 380 4.32 -6.62 29.61
N GLN A 381 5.54 -7.00 29.96
CA GLN A 381 6.39 -6.25 30.91
C GLN A 381 7.88 -6.47 30.58
N PRO A 382 8.80 -5.63 31.08
CA PRO A 382 10.23 -5.91 30.98
C PRO A 382 10.58 -7.27 31.58
N LEU A 383 11.55 -8.00 30.98
CA LEU A 383 12.02 -9.25 31.58
C LEU A 383 12.55 -9.00 33.00
N PRO A 384 12.25 -9.89 33.94
CA PRO A 384 12.77 -9.79 35.31
C PRO A 384 14.30 -9.73 35.32
N ALA A 385 14.85 -9.07 36.34
CA ALA A 385 16.31 -9.09 36.55
C ALA A 385 16.79 -10.54 36.74
N VAL A 386 18.01 -10.84 36.28
CA VAL A 386 18.62 -12.17 36.41
C VAL A 386 18.58 -12.61 37.89
N GLY A 387 17.91 -13.73 38.16
CA GLY A 387 17.78 -14.29 39.53
C GLY A 387 16.40 -14.07 40.20
N ALA A 388 15.49 -13.31 39.62
CA ALA A 388 14.11 -13.23 40.09
C ALA A 388 13.30 -14.43 39.56
N ARG A 389 12.73 -15.23 40.48
CA ARG A 389 11.82 -16.33 40.08
C ARG A 389 10.52 -15.70 39.49
N VAL A 390 10.20 -16.02 38.25
CA VAL A 390 8.87 -15.79 37.68
C VAL A 390 7.91 -16.72 38.43
N ARG A 391 6.98 -16.14 39.22
CA ARG A 391 5.96 -16.90 39.95
C ARG A 391 4.81 -17.24 39.05
#